data_5afa9ebb5f06804fe8b01bfb34abb4fd
#
_entry.id   5afa9ebb5f06804fe8b01bfb34abb4fd
#
_cell.length_a   1.000
_cell.length_b   1.000
_cell.length_c   1.000
_cell.angle_alpha   90.00
_cell.angle_beta   90.00
_cell.angle_gamma   90.00
#
_symmetry.space_group_name_H-M   'P 1'
#
loop_
_entity.id
_entity.type
_entity.pdbx_description
1 polymer ?
#
loop_
_entity_poly.entity_id
_entity_poly.type
_entity_poly.pdbx_seq_one_letter_code
_entity_poly.pdbx_strand_id
1 'polypeptide(L)'
;MFQVAFAMLLLGSADQGIYPDLANRVQIRAPSWVSEGPVTVRIDDPHRLLTIFQGGVALTVYRIAVPAEKLSTMSRTPSRDEVLMLLDKSDAEEARGRLTATVEVLWGPPPRSQDQDGDGIVNPLDVLLGAKKLCENKAAYASNYRRLSYPNGDVPRTEGVCTDTLVRALRNAGWDMQSGVHEDAIRKPRLYPLEKAPDANIDHRRIRMLTPYFRQLFVEVKKDEPFLPGDLVLFDTFPNKAGPDHAGIVSDRLGPSGQPLIINNWTDGYVEGEMDLLPTIPVTNRFRVPLPQR
;
A
#
# COMPACT_ATOMS: atom_id res chain seq x y z
N MET A 1 33.49 -25.00 -4.15
CA MET A 1 32.59 -25.28 -5.28
C MET A 1 31.18 -25.63 -4.80
N PHE A 2 30.70 -24.95 -3.73
CA PHE A 2 29.35 -25.19 -3.11
C PHE A 2 28.48 -23.91 -2.95
N GLN A 3 28.92 -22.79 -3.51
CA GLN A 3 28.22 -21.50 -3.33
C GLN A 3 27.14 -21.22 -4.39
N VAL A 4 27.07 -21.98 -5.49
CA VAL A 4 26.16 -21.63 -6.61
C VAL A 4 24.76 -22.27 -6.47
N ALA A 5 24.61 -23.35 -5.69
CA ALA A 5 23.34 -24.06 -5.60
C ALA A 5 22.29 -23.43 -4.69
N PHE A 6 22.69 -22.53 -3.78
CA PHE A 6 21.76 -21.94 -2.80
C PHE A 6 21.04 -20.67 -3.28
N ALA A 7 21.63 -19.95 -4.23
CA ALA A 7 21.02 -18.76 -4.82
C ALA A 7 19.80 -19.09 -5.72
N MET A 8 19.71 -20.30 -6.22
CA MET A 8 18.65 -20.72 -7.15
C MET A 8 17.32 -21.08 -6.49
N LEU A 9 17.32 -21.39 -5.19
CA LEU A 9 16.07 -21.75 -4.47
C LEU A 9 15.24 -20.55 -4.00
N LEU A 10 15.80 -19.34 -4.07
CA LEU A 10 15.11 -18.11 -3.67
C LEU A 10 14.55 -17.30 -4.84
N LEU A 11 14.77 -17.75 -6.09
CA LEU A 11 14.30 -17.07 -7.30
C LEU A 11 12.90 -17.49 -7.74
N GLY A 12 12.20 -18.25 -6.96
CA GLY A 12 10.97 -18.89 -7.40
C GLY A 12 9.71 -18.50 -6.65
N SER A 13 9.23 -17.28 -6.75
CA SER A 13 7.79 -17.06 -6.82
C SER A 13 7.51 -15.73 -7.50
N ALA A 14 6.58 -15.73 -8.43
CA ALA A 14 6.06 -14.56 -9.12
C ALA A 14 5.27 -13.62 -8.16
N ASP A 15 5.26 -13.91 -6.86
CA ASP A 15 4.45 -13.27 -5.83
C ASP A 15 5.23 -12.32 -4.91
N GLN A 16 6.46 -11.92 -5.27
CA GLN A 16 7.27 -11.04 -4.42
C GLN A 16 7.24 -9.59 -4.90
N GLY A 17 6.73 -8.69 -4.07
CA GLY A 17 6.81 -7.26 -4.28
C GLY A 17 8.21 -6.70 -4.00
N ILE A 18 8.64 -5.69 -4.78
CA ILE A 18 9.92 -4.99 -4.63
C ILE A 18 9.64 -3.59 -4.09
N TYR A 19 10.31 -3.23 -2.99
CA TYR A 19 10.11 -1.98 -2.27
C TYR A 19 11.37 -1.12 -2.27
N PRO A 20 11.53 -0.22 -3.27
CA PRO A 20 12.71 0.66 -3.36
C PRO A 20 12.90 1.54 -2.14
N ASP A 21 11.80 1.98 -1.54
CA ASP A 21 11.82 2.90 -0.40
C ASP A 21 12.36 2.27 0.86
N LEU A 22 12.01 1.02 1.11
CA LEU A 22 12.60 0.25 2.21
C LEU A 22 14.09 0.00 1.96
N ALA A 23 14.47 -0.29 0.72
CA ALA A 23 15.86 -0.51 0.36
C ALA A 23 16.74 0.73 0.64
N ASN A 24 16.21 1.94 0.41
CA ASN A 24 16.92 3.19 0.68
C ASN A 24 17.17 3.46 2.18
N ARG A 25 16.47 2.78 3.06
CA ARG A 25 16.61 2.90 4.52
C ARG A 25 17.60 1.91 5.13
N VAL A 26 18.00 0.92 4.36
CA VAL A 26 18.83 -0.17 4.85
C VAL A 26 20.30 0.18 4.70
N GLN A 27 21.03 0.14 5.81
CA GLN A 27 22.49 0.13 5.83
C GLN A 27 22.96 -1.29 6.17
N ILE A 28 23.90 -1.80 5.41
CA ILE A 28 24.42 -3.13 5.61
C ILE A 28 25.86 -3.03 6.11
N ARG A 29 26.10 -3.63 7.27
CA ARG A 29 27.44 -3.89 7.76
C ARG A 29 27.76 -5.35 7.53
N ALA A 30 28.59 -5.59 6.53
CA ALA A 30 29.01 -6.93 6.16
C ALA A 30 30.50 -6.92 5.77
N PRO A 31 31.19 -8.06 5.89
CA PRO A 31 32.50 -8.23 5.29
C PRO A 31 32.44 -8.01 3.77
N SER A 32 33.51 -7.47 3.18
CA SER A 32 33.60 -7.13 1.76
C SER A 32 33.38 -8.32 0.80
N TRP A 33 33.44 -9.54 1.27
CA TRP A 33 33.12 -10.75 0.51
C TRP A 33 31.63 -11.08 0.43
N VAL A 34 30.81 -10.39 1.20
CA VAL A 34 29.34 -10.51 1.14
C VAL A 34 28.82 -9.54 0.11
N SER A 35 28.89 -9.89 -1.12
CA SER A 35 28.25 -9.24 -2.25
C SER A 35 28.27 -7.69 -2.27
N GLU A 36 28.84 -7.13 -3.31
CA GLU A 36 28.67 -5.74 -3.70
C GLU A 36 27.42 -5.63 -4.59
N GLY A 37 26.71 -4.51 -4.53
CA GLY A 37 25.57 -4.27 -5.39
C GLY A 37 24.41 -3.56 -4.70
N PRO A 38 23.32 -3.27 -5.43
CA PRO A 38 22.19 -2.55 -4.88
C PRO A 38 21.46 -3.38 -3.82
N VAL A 39 21.01 -2.68 -2.79
CA VAL A 39 20.08 -3.22 -1.78
C VAL A 39 18.68 -3.27 -2.38
N THR A 40 18.00 -4.39 -2.20
CA THR A 40 16.60 -4.58 -2.60
C THR A 40 15.83 -5.19 -1.44
N VAL A 41 14.63 -4.69 -1.20
CA VAL A 41 13.70 -5.28 -0.24
C VAL A 41 12.54 -5.90 -0.99
N ARG A 42 12.19 -7.13 -0.65
CA ARG A 42 11.06 -7.87 -1.24
C ARG A 42 10.13 -8.36 -0.15
N ILE A 43 8.84 -8.33 -0.41
CA ILE A 43 7.82 -8.92 0.47
C ILE A 43 7.16 -10.09 -0.25
N ASP A 44 7.18 -11.24 0.40
CA ASP A 44 6.42 -12.43 0.03
C ASP A 44 5.16 -12.46 0.89
N ASP A 45 4.06 -11.96 0.35
CA ASP A 45 2.82 -11.80 1.08
C ASP A 45 2.18 -13.12 1.54
N PRO A 46 2.09 -14.19 0.70
CA PRO A 46 1.54 -15.47 1.14
C PRO A 46 2.22 -16.04 2.38
N HIS A 47 3.53 -15.85 2.49
CA HIS A 47 4.32 -16.34 3.62
C HIS A 47 4.59 -15.25 4.67
N ARG A 48 4.16 -13.99 4.40
CA ARG A 48 4.39 -12.84 5.26
C ARG A 48 5.86 -12.63 5.62
N LEU A 49 6.72 -12.72 4.61
CA LEU A 49 8.16 -12.58 4.77
C LEU A 49 8.66 -11.32 4.06
N LEU A 50 9.43 -10.51 4.76
CA LEU A 50 10.22 -9.42 4.20
C LEU A 50 11.67 -9.89 4.10
N THR A 51 12.23 -9.88 2.90
CA THR A 51 13.61 -10.30 2.64
C THR A 51 14.44 -9.13 2.12
N ILE A 52 15.60 -8.92 2.71
CA ILE A 52 16.57 -7.92 2.27
C ILE A 52 17.65 -8.62 1.45
N PHE A 53 17.89 -8.11 0.24
CA PHE A 53 18.90 -8.58 -0.67
C PHE A 53 19.97 -7.52 -0.91
N GLN A 54 21.19 -7.94 -1.18
CA GLN A 54 22.24 -7.11 -1.75
C GLN A 54 22.92 -7.85 -2.90
N GLY A 55 23.00 -7.20 -4.08
CA GLY A 55 23.55 -7.83 -5.26
C GLY A 55 22.88 -9.16 -5.64
N GLY A 56 21.60 -9.34 -5.32
CA GLY A 56 20.86 -10.57 -5.56
C GLY A 56 21.02 -11.66 -4.50
N VAL A 57 21.84 -11.46 -3.47
CA VAL A 57 22.02 -12.40 -2.36
C VAL A 57 21.10 -12.02 -1.20
N ALA A 58 20.30 -12.97 -0.69
CA ALA A 58 19.48 -12.76 0.48
C ALA A 58 20.34 -12.65 1.74
N LEU A 59 20.21 -11.54 2.47
CA LEU A 59 20.98 -11.24 3.66
C LEU A 59 20.23 -11.56 4.94
N THR A 60 18.97 -11.19 5.01
CA THR A 60 18.13 -11.42 6.19
C THR A 60 16.68 -11.49 5.80
N VAL A 61 15.87 -12.13 6.65
CA VAL A 61 14.44 -12.31 6.46
C VAL A 61 13.73 -11.94 7.76
N TYR A 62 12.68 -11.16 7.64
CA TYR A 62 11.78 -10.81 8.74
C TYR A 62 10.40 -11.38 8.50
N ARG A 63 9.69 -11.73 9.55
CA ARG A 63 8.27 -12.07 9.48
C ARG A 63 7.45 -10.80 9.62
N ILE A 64 6.49 -10.60 8.72
CA ILE A 64 5.48 -9.56 8.87
C ILE A 64 4.34 -10.17 9.68
N ALA A 65 4.16 -9.72 10.92
CA ALA A 65 3.09 -10.17 11.79
C ALA A 65 1.96 -9.15 11.82
N VAL A 66 0.78 -9.54 11.37
CA VAL A 66 -0.46 -8.78 11.59
C VAL A 66 -1.35 -9.59 12.51
N PRO A 67 -1.35 -9.33 13.82
CA PRO A 67 -2.21 -10.03 14.76
C PRO A 67 -3.69 -9.88 14.38
N ALA A 68 -4.46 -10.96 14.44
CA ALA A 68 -5.86 -10.97 14.04
C ALA A 68 -6.70 -9.92 14.78
N GLU A 69 -6.43 -9.70 16.06
CA GLU A 69 -7.08 -8.65 16.85
C GLU A 69 -6.84 -7.24 16.33
N LYS A 70 -5.73 -7.00 15.63
CA LYS A 70 -5.40 -5.70 15.04
C LYS A 70 -6.08 -5.45 13.70
N LEU A 71 -6.51 -6.49 13.00
CA LEU A 71 -7.36 -6.34 11.82
C LEU A 71 -8.69 -5.65 12.18
N SER A 72 -9.14 -5.80 13.41
CA SER A 72 -10.36 -5.16 13.90
C SER A 72 -10.26 -3.63 14.02
N THR A 73 -9.05 -3.08 14.02
CA THR A 73 -8.78 -1.65 14.19
C THR A 73 -8.32 -0.96 12.90
N MET A 74 -8.65 -1.51 11.75
CA MET A 74 -8.20 -1.01 10.44
C MET A 74 -8.62 0.42 10.11
N SER A 75 -9.62 0.95 10.80
CA SER A 75 -10.08 2.32 10.61
C SER A 75 -9.24 3.36 11.37
N ARG A 76 -8.18 2.96 12.03
CA ARG A 76 -7.23 3.86 12.69
C ARG A 76 -5.80 3.58 12.24
N THR A 77 -4.98 4.61 12.32
CA THR A 77 -3.53 4.49 12.11
C THR A 77 -2.93 3.59 13.18
N PRO A 78 -2.08 2.60 12.82
CA PRO A 78 -1.38 1.79 13.80
C PRO A 78 -0.41 2.64 14.62
N SER A 79 -0.22 2.30 15.88
CA SER A 79 0.81 2.92 16.69
C SER A 79 2.21 2.49 16.22
N ARG A 80 3.24 3.25 16.63
CA ARG A 80 4.64 2.89 16.34
C ARG A 80 4.98 1.48 16.82
N ASP A 81 4.52 1.10 18.00
CA ASP A 81 4.78 -0.22 18.58
C ASP A 81 4.07 -1.33 17.80
N GLU A 82 2.87 -1.04 17.28
CA GLU A 82 2.14 -1.95 16.40
C GLU A 82 2.88 -2.20 15.09
N VAL A 83 3.52 -1.16 14.56
CA VAL A 83 4.33 -1.27 13.35
C VAL A 83 5.62 -2.03 13.62
N LEU A 84 6.33 -1.73 14.70
CA LEU A 84 7.54 -2.46 15.07
C LEU A 84 7.28 -3.94 15.29
N MET A 85 6.09 -4.31 15.80
CA MET A 85 5.67 -5.71 15.90
C MET A 85 5.35 -6.38 14.54
N LEU A 86 5.23 -5.61 13.45
CA LEU A 86 5.05 -6.17 12.12
C LEU A 86 6.35 -6.74 11.52
N LEU A 87 7.50 -6.35 12.07
CA LEU A 87 8.82 -6.67 11.53
C LEU A 87 9.64 -7.45 12.56
N ASP A 88 9.27 -8.70 12.78
CA ASP A 88 10.08 -9.62 13.59
C ASP A 88 11.04 -10.42 12.72
N LYS A 89 12.19 -10.74 13.32
CA LYS A 89 13.15 -11.65 12.69
C LYS A 89 12.50 -13.03 12.52
N SER A 90 12.53 -13.55 11.31
CA SER A 90 11.88 -14.80 10.97
C SER A 90 12.69 -16.01 11.44
N ASP A 91 12.03 -17.04 11.99
CA ASP A 91 12.64 -18.35 12.28
C ASP A 91 13.21 -19.01 11.01
N ALA A 92 12.70 -18.62 9.84
CA ALA A 92 13.26 -19.03 8.56
C ALA A 92 14.69 -18.54 8.32
N GLU A 93 15.13 -17.51 9.05
CA GLU A 93 16.51 -17.03 8.99
C GLU A 93 17.49 -18.04 9.55
N GLU A 94 17.16 -18.72 10.64
CA GLU A 94 17.97 -19.81 11.18
C GLU A 94 18.06 -20.98 10.20
N ALA A 95 16.98 -21.30 9.51
CA ALA A 95 16.95 -22.36 8.51
C ALA A 95 17.69 -21.99 7.21
N ARG A 96 17.79 -20.69 6.88
CA ARG A 96 18.43 -20.19 5.65
C ARG A 96 19.93 -19.93 5.78
N GLY A 97 20.47 -20.07 6.96
CA GLY A 97 21.86 -20.28 7.10
C GLY A 97 22.72 -19.10 7.50
N ARG A 98 23.88 -19.50 7.83
CA ARG A 98 24.99 -18.85 8.50
C ARG A 98 25.54 -17.58 7.83
N LEU A 99 25.11 -17.23 6.62
CA LEU A 99 25.50 -15.98 5.97
C LEU A 99 24.91 -14.76 6.64
N THR A 100 23.69 -14.86 7.18
CA THR A 100 23.03 -13.77 7.86
C THR A 100 23.61 -13.47 9.24
N ALA A 101 24.25 -14.45 9.88
CA ALA A 101 24.89 -14.27 11.18
C ALA A 101 26.08 -13.28 11.15
N THR A 102 26.63 -13.01 9.95
CA THR A 102 27.77 -12.08 9.75
C THR A 102 27.35 -10.72 9.18
N VAL A 103 26.06 -10.53 8.95
CA VAL A 103 25.49 -9.32 8.34
C VAL A 103 24.62 -8.61 9.36
N GLU A 104 24.96 -7.38 9.65
CA GLU A 104 24.13 -6.49 10.46
C GLU A 104 23.34 -5.56 9.52
N VAL A 105 22.01 -5.65 9.60
CA VAL A 105 21.10 -4.77 8.86
C VAL A 105 20.58 -3.71 9.80
N LEU A 106 20.92 -2.46 9.51
CA LEU A 106 20.52 -1.30 10.28
C LEU A 106 19.38 -0.59 9.56
N TRP A 107 18.24 -0.46 10.25
CA TRP A 107 17.12 0.33 9.77
C TRP A 107 17.27 1.78 10.21
N GLY A 108 17.41 2.68 9.25
CA GLY A 108 17.31 4.11 9.49
C GLY A 108 15.85 4.54 9.65
N PRO A 109 15.54 5.55 10.47
CA PRO A 109 14.21 6.15 10.48
C PRO A 109 13.93 6.78 9.11
N PRO A 110 12.69 6.72 8.60
CA PRO A 110 12.32 7.46 7.42
C PRO A 110 12.40 8.97 7.69
N PRO A 111 12.75 9.80 6.70
CA PRO A 111 12.57 11.24 6.81
C PRO A 111 11.11 11.57 7.12
N ARG A 112 10.84 12.58 7.97
CA ARG A 112 9.47 12.99 8.34
C ARG A 112 8.56 13.30 7.16
N SER A 113 9.12 13.72 6.04
CA SER A 113 8.39 13.94 4.78
C SER A 113 7.96 12.66 4.07
N GLN A 114 8.41 11.50 4.51
CA GLN A 114 8.10 10.17 3.96
C GLN A 114 7.22 9.34 4.88
N ASP A 115 6.95 9.82 6.05
CA ASP A 115 6.24 9.15 7.14
C ASP A 115 5.29 10.18 7.75
N GLN A 116 4.05 10.17 7.28
CA GLN A 116 3.04 11.20 7.58
C GLN A 116 2.60 11.15 9.05
N ASP A 117 2.53 9.98 9.64
CA ASP A 117 2.06 9.78 11.02
C ASP A 117 3.20 9.58 12.03
N GLY A 118 4.43 9.39 11.56
CA GLY A 118 5.62 9.26 12.39
C GLY A 118 5.79 7.89 13.03
N ASP A 119 5.18 6.86 12.47
CA ASP A 119 5.19 5.50 13.00
C ASP A 119 6.45 4.70 12.64
N GLY A 120 7.27 5.23 11.73
CA GLY A 120 8.52 4.62 11.29
C GLY A 120 8.40 3.86 9.96
N ILE A 121 7.22 3.77 9.35
CA ILE A 121 7.02 3.20 8.03
C ILE A 121 6.90 4.30 6.98
N VAL A 122 7.48 4.08 5.81
CA VAL A 122 7.32 5.02 4.69
C VAL A 122 5.90 4.95 4.12
N ASN A 123 5.35 6.11 3.79
CA ASN A 123 3.96 6.26 3.35
C ASN A 123 3.48 5.25 2.28
N PRO A 124 4.19 4.98 1.17
CA PRO A 124 3.71 4.01 0.18
C PRO A 124 3.56 2.59 0.72
N LEU A 125 4.51 2.16 1.57
CA LEU A 125 4.41 0.85 2.22
C LEU A 125 3.27 0.82 3.23
N ASP A 126 3.09 1.90 3.99
CA ASP A 126 2.04 1.98 4.98
C ASP A 126 0.63 1.98 4.33
N VAL A 127 0.46 2.70 3.21
CA VAL A 127 -0.75 2.59 2.38
C VAL A 127 -0.98 1.15 1.91
N LEU A 128 0.06 0.47 1.43
CA LEU A 128 -0.06 -0.92 1.00
C LEU A 128 -0.42 -1.86 2.16
N LEU A 129 0.22 -1.71 3.32
CA LEU A 129 -0.10 -2.51 4.51
C LEU A 129 -1.55 -2.28 4.96
N GLY A 130 -2.02 -1.04 4.92
CA GLY A 130 -3.42 -0.70 5.14
C GLY A 130 -4.35 -1.43 4.16
N ALA A 131 -4.03 -1.41 2.87
CA ALA A 131 -4.80 -2.11 1.84
C ALA A 131 -4.78 -3.64 2.02
N LYS A 132 -3.64 -4.23 2.37
CA LYS A 132 -3.55 -5.68 2.66
C LYS A 132 -4.41 -6.11 3.84
N LYS A 133 -4.47 -5.30 4.91
CA LYS A 133 -5.39 -5.54 6.04
C LYS A 133 -6.86 -5.62 5.58
N LEU A 134 -7.23 -4.84 4.57
CA LEU A 134 -8.58 -4.86 4.00
C LEU A 134 -8.89 -6.16 3.27
N CYS A 135 -7.94 -6.73 2.56
CA CYS A 135 -8.09 -8.07 1.95
C CYS A 135 -8.39 -9.15 3.00
N GLU A 136 -7.78 -9.07 4.17
CA GLU A 136 -8.06 -9.98 5.29
C GLU A 136 -9.44 -9.74 5.91
N ASN A 137 -9.88 -8.47 5.96
CA ASN A 137 -11.19 -8.09 6.50
C ASN A 137 -12.36 -8.51 5.60
N LYS A 138 -12.16 -8.52 4.27
CA LYS A 138 -13.16 -8.96 3.28
C LYS A 138 -14.50 -8.23 3.39
N ALA A 139 -14.47 -6.90 3.46
CA ALA A 139 -15.67 -6.08 3.51
C ALA A 139 -16.56 -6.35 2.28
N ALA A 140 -17.86 -6.55 2.50
CA ALA A 140 -18.83 -6.68 1.42
C ALA A 140 -19.05 -5.31 0.76
N TYR A 141 -19.38 -5.31 -0.54
CA TYR A 141 -19.75 -4.07 -1.23
C TYR A 141 -21.08 -3.54 -0.72
N ALA A 142 -21.10 -2.25 -0.30
CA ALA A 142 -22.32 -1.56 0.13
C ALA A 142 -22.19 -0.04 -0.08
N SER A 143 -23.05 0.49 -0.95
CA SER A 143 -23.02 1.91 -1.38
C SER A 143 -24.00 2.83 -0.62
N ASN A 144 -24.65 2.34 0.43
CA ASN A 144 -25.64 3.08 1.20
C ASN A 144 -25.05 4.36 1.81
N TYR A 145 -25.82 5.46 1.76
CA TYR A 145 -25.49 6.66 2.51
C TYR A 145 -25.58 6.39 4.01
N ARG A 146 -24.56 6.86 4.74
CA ARG A 146 -24.51 6.77 6.21
C ARG A 146 -24.10 8.10 6.81
N ARG A 147 -24.64 8.41 7.97
CA ARG A 147 -24.09 9.45 8.83
C ARG A 147 -22.87 8.91 9.54
N LEU A 148 -21.77 9.62 9.44
CA LEU A 148 -20.48 9.26 10.01
C LEU A 148 -20.11 10.23 11.13
N SER A 149 -19.30 9.80 12.06
CA SER A 149 -18.58 10.70 12.96
C SER A 149 -17.67 11.64 12.15
N TYR A 150 -17.29 12.75 12.74
CA TYR A 150 -16.36 13.71 12.13
C TYR A 150 -15.41 14.25 13.20
N PRO A 151 -14.10 14.35 12.95
CA PRO A 151 -13.35 13.81 11.79
C PRO A 151 -13.15 12.28 11.88
N ASN A 152 -12.48 11.70 10.89
CA ASN A 152 -12.09 10.27 10.84
C ASN A 152 -13.26 9.27 10.87
N GLY A 153 -14.45 9.69 10.41
CA GLY A 153 -15.59 8.79 10.32
C GLY A 153 -15.38 7.68 9.29
N ASP A 154 -15.96 6.52 9.55
CA ASP A 154 -15.93 5.36 8.68
C ASP A 154 -17.27 4.62 8.68
N VAL A 155 -17.57 3.93 7.59
CA VAL A 155 -18.65 2.94 7.55
C VAL A 155 -18.24 1.70 8.33
N PRO A 156 -19.18 0.82 8.74
CA PRO A 156 -18.81 -0.42 9.40
C PRO A 156 -17.73 -1.18 8.62
N ARG A 157 -16.76 -1.72 9.31
CA ARG A 157 -15.62 -2.43 8.68
C ARG A 157 -16.01 -3.61 7.80
N THR A 158 -17.21 -4.16 8.01
CA THR A 158 -17.76 -5.28 7.27
C THR A 158 -18.33 -4.90 5.91
N GLU A 159 -18.37 -3.60 5.60
CA GLU A 159 -18.91 -3.07 4.35
C GLU A 159 -18.09 -1.89 3.83
N GLY A 160 -18.23 -1.58 2.55
CA GLY A 160 -17.60 -0.44 1.92
C GLY A 160 -17.80 -0.44 0.42
N VAL A 161 -17.25 0.58 -0.23
CA VAL A 161 -17.15 0.69 -1.70
C VAL A 161 -15.67 0.87 -2.09
N CYS A 162 -15.37 0.90 -3.37
CA CYS A 162 -14.00 1.04 -3.88
C CYS A 162 -13.23 2.24 -3.27
N THR A 163 -13.90 3.36 -3.02
CA THR A 163 -13.27 4.53 -2.38
C THR A 163 -12.98 4.33 -0.90
N ASP A 164 -13.75 3.49 -0.21
CA ASP A 164 -13.46 3.17 1.21
C ASP A 164 -12.15 2.38 1.34
N THR A 165 -11.79 1.59 0.32
CA THR A 165 -10.46 0.95 0.22
C THR A 165 -9.35 1.99 0.23
N LEU A 166 -9.47 3.04 -0.60
CA LEU A 166 -8.48 4.13 -0.63
C LEU A 166 -8.45 4.90 0.69
N VAL A 167 -9.62 5.27 1.21
CA VAL A 167 -9.76 6.05 2.45
C VAL A 167 -9.12 5.33 3.63
N ARG A 168 -9.37 4.05 3.78
CA ARG A 168 -8.85 3.23 4.88
C ARG A 168 -7.35 2.98 4.77
N ALA A 169 -6.86 2.71 3.55
CA ALA A 169 -5.44 2.53 3.32
C ALA A 169 -4.66 3.83 3.56
N LEU A 170 -5.18 4.97 3.11
CA LEU A 170 -4.57 6.28 3.37
C LEU A 170 -4.64 6.66 4.85
N ARG A 171 -5.71 6.27 5.56
CA ARG A 171 -5.81 6.47 7.01
C ARG A 171 -4.75 5.67 7.77
N ASN A 172 -4.42 4.46 7.31
CA ASN A 172 -3.32 3.68 7.88
C ASN A 172 -2.00 4.45 7.83
N ALA A 173 -1.79 5.25 6.80
CA ALA A 173 -0.63 6.11 6.60
C ALA A 173 -0.86 7.58 7.07
N GLY A 174 -1.81 7.82 7.97
CA GLY A 174 -1.99 9.09 8.65
C GLY A 174 -2.84 10.16 7.95
N TRP A 175 -3.50 9.85 6.81
CA TRP A 175 -4.38 10.81 6.14
C TRP A 175 -5.85 10.62 6.52
N ASP A 176 -6.48 11.65 7.05
CA ASP A 176 -7.94 11.74 7.17
C ASP A 176 -8.55 12.30 5.88
N MET A 177 -9.01 11.41 4.99
CA MET A 177 -9.64 11.82 3.74
C MET A 177 -10.99 12.48 3.95
N GLN A 178 -11.70 12.18 5.04
CA GLN A 178 -12.99 12.79 5.34
C GLN A 178 -12.83 14.29 5.61
N SER A 179 -12.01 14.65 6.58
CA SER A 179 -11.79 16.07 6.92
C SER A 179 -11.06 16.79 5.79
N GLY A 180 -10.03 16.16 5.21
CA GLY A 180 -9.22 16.75 4.15
C GLY A 180 -10.06 17.16 2.93
N VAL A 181 -10.85 16.25 2.37
CA VAL A 181 -11.72 16.54 1.22
C VAL A 181 -12.80 17.55 1.56
N HIS A 182 -13.46 17.38 2.72
CA HIS A 182 -14.55 18.25 3.14
C HIS A 182 -14.09 19.71 3.31
N GLU A 183 -13.02 19.93 4.07
CA GLU A 183 -12.49 21.25 4.34
C GLU A 183 -11.89 21.93 3.09
N ASP A 184 -11.22 21.14 2.24
CA ASP A 184 -10.67 21.69 1.00
C ASP A 184 -11.78 22.05 0.01
N ALA A 185 -12.87 21.27 -0.08
CA ALA A 185 -14.03 21.58 -0.90
C ALA A 185 -14.76 22.86 -0.44
N ILE A 186 -14.79 23.12 0.88
CA ILE A 186 -15.30 24.38 1.42
C ILE A 186 -14.37 25.54 1.06
N ARG A 187 -13.06 25.38 1.21
CA ARG A 187 -12.07 26.44 0.96
C ARG A 187 -11.89 26.75 -0.52
N LYS A 188 -11.97 25.73 -1.39
CA LYS A 188 -11.67 25.79 -2.83
C LYS A 188 -12.80 25.19 -3.68
N PRO A 189 -14.07 25.65 -3.54
CA PRO A 189 -15.22 25.00 -4.16
C PRO A 189 -15.12 24.90 -5.68
N ARG A 190 -14.36 25.79 -6.33
CA ARG A 190 -14.19 25.80 -7.79
C ARG A 190 -13.38 24.61 -8.33
N LEU A 191 -12.64 23.92 -7.46
CA LEU A 191 -11.84 22.74 -7.86
C LEU A 191 -12.70 21.46 -7.85
N TYR A 192 -13.87 21.48 -7.26
CA TYR A 192 -14.71 20.32 -7.04
C TYR A 192 -16.00 20.38 -7.86
N PRO A 193 -16.49 19.26 -8.36
CA PRO A 193 -17.76 19.18 -9.11
C PRO A 193 -18.96 19.20 -8.13
N LEU A 194 -19.12 20.31 -7.41
CA LEU A 194 -20.16 20.48 -6.40
C LEU A 194 -21.49 20.83 -7.06
N GLU A 195 -22.51 20.03 -6.79
CA GLU A 195 -23.91 20.32 -7.14
C GLU A 195 -24.66 20.92 -5.95
N LYS A 196 -24.17 20.69 -4.74
CA LYS A 196 -24.71 21.14 -3.45
C LYS A 196 -23.56 21.50 -2.51
N ALA A 197 -23.88 21.99 -1.33
CA ALA A 197 -22.89 22.19 -0.27
C ALA A 197 -22.11 20.87 0.02
N PRO A 198 -20.82 20.96 0.35
CA PRO A 198 -20.03 19.78 0.71
C PRO A 198 -20.65 18.98 1.86
N ASP A 199 -20.66 17.67 1.75
CA ASP A 199 -21.19 16.74 2.74
C ASP A 199 -20.08 15.81 3.26
N ALA A 200 -19.67 16.05 4.50
CA ALA A 200 -18.61 15.28 5.16
C ALA A 200 -18.91 13.77 5.27
N ASN A 201 -20.16 13.35 5.15
CA ASN A 201 -20.54 11.94 5.25
C ASN A 201 -20.26 11.14 3.98
N ILE A 202 -20.14 11.83 2.81
CA ILE A 202 -20.14 11.10 1.52
C ILE A 202 -19.07 11.60 0.54
N ASP A 203 -18.59 12.84 0.64
CA ASP A 203 -17.74 13.43 -0.39
C ASP A 203 -16.40 12.70 -0.51
N HIS A 204 -15.76 12.33 0.60
CA HIS A 204 -14.54 11.51 0.59
C HIS A 204 -14.75 10.07 0.07
N ARG A 205 -16.01 9.65 -0.10
CA ARG A 205 -16.41 8.35 -0.66
C ARG A 205 -16.80 8.44 -2.14
N ARG A 206 -16.50 9.56 -2.80
CA ARG A 206 -16.79 9.79 -4.23
C ARG A 206 -15.51 10.08 -4.99
N ILE A 207 -15.21 9.28 -6.01
CA ILE A 207 -14.00 9.44 -6.83
C ILE A 207 -13.89 10.86 -7.39
N ARG A 208 -15.00 11.42 -7.88
CA ARG A 208 -15.04 12.79 -8.43
C ARG A 208 -14.61 13.86 -7.43
N MET A 209 -14.75 13.60 -6.14
CA MET A 209 -14.34 14.50 -5.05
C MET A 209 -12.90 14.19 -4.58
N LEU A 210 -12.51 12.91 -4.57
CA LEU A 210 -11.14 12.50 -4.23
C LEU A 210 -10.12 12.95 -5.28
N THR A 211 -10.45 12.87 -6.58
CA THR A 211 -9.53 13.18 -7.67
C THR A 211 -8.90 14.58 -7.59
N PRO A 212 -9.66 15.69 -7.44
CA PRO A 212 -9.06 17.01 -7.29
C PRO A 212 -8.25 17.16 -6.00
N TYR A 213 -8.61 16.44 -4.94
CA TYR A 213 -7.84 16.43 -3.70
C TYR A 213 -6.51 15.69 -3.85
N PHE A 214 -6.52 14.52 -4.49
CA PHE A 214 -5.30 13.76 -4.78
C PHE A 214 -4.30 14.54 -5.64
N ARG A 215 -4.78 15.31 -6.62
CA ARG A 215 -3.92 16.18 -7.44
C ARG A 215 -3.18 17.26 -6.64
N GLN A 216 -3.68 17.61 -5.47
CA GLN A 216 -3.02 18.58 -4.59
C GLN A 216 -2.06 17.93 -3.61
N LEU A 217 -2.31 16.67 -3.23
CA LEU A 217 -1.52 15.98 -2.22
C LEU A 217 -0.45 15.06 -2.81
N PHE A 218 -0.74 14.41 -3.94
CA PHE A 218 0.01 13.29 -4.45
C PHE A 218 0.57 13.57 -5.84
N VAL A 219 1.55 12.78 -6.25
CA VAL A 219 2.13 12.88 -7.60
C VAL A 219 1.23 12.13 -8.58
N GLU A 220 0.68 12.83 -9.57
CA GLU A 220 -0.01 12.17 -10.68
C GLU A 220 1.01 11.51 -11.60
N VAL A 221 0.97 10.18 -11.69
CA VAL A 221 1.99 9.35 -12.36
C VAL A 221 1.66 9.24 -13.83
N LYS A 222 2.67 9.37 -14.68
CA LYS A 222 2.51 9.24 -16.14
C LYS A 222 2.17 7.80 -16.54
N LYS A 223 1.51 7.66 -17.69
CA LYS A 223 1.03 6.35 -18.17
C LYS A 223 2.15 5.36 -18.48
N ASP A 224 3.31 5.86 -18.91
CA ASP A 224 4.50 5.09 -19.28
C ASP A 224 5.38 4.68 -18.09
N GLU A 225 5.12 5.23 -16.91
CA GLU A 225 5.85 4.85 -15.71
C GLU A 225 5.37 3.49 -15.19
N PRO A 226 6.24 2.69 -14.54
CA PRO A 226 5.85 1.41 -13.96
C PRO A 226 4.84 1.61 -12.81
N PHE A 227 3.94 0.63 -12.63
CA PHE A 227 3.11 0.53 -11.45
C PHE A 227 3.99 0.15 -10.25
N LEU A 228 3.86 0.89 -9.15
CA LEU A 228 4.53 0.55 -7.90
C LEU A 228 3.49 0.16 -6.83
N PRO A 229 3.83 -0.78 -5.94
CA PRO A 229 2.98 -1.12 -4.81
C PRO A 229 2.61 0.11 -3.99
N GLY A 230 1.33 0.25 -3.65
CA GLY A 230 0.80 1.43 -2.96
C GLY A 230 0.34 2.58 -3.87
N ASP A 231 0.59 2.52 -5.20
CA ASP A 231 0.00 3.49 -6.13
C ASP A 231 -1.54 3.42 -6.05
N LEU A 232 -2.20 4.57 -6.02
CA LEU A 232 -3.65 4.69 -6.11
C LEU A 232 -4.06 4.72 -7.59
N VAL A 233 -4.99 3.88 -7.99
CA VAL A 233 -5.41 3.75 -9.40
C VAL A 233 -6.89 4.05 -9.51
N LEU A 234 -7.25 4.90 -10.49
CA LEU A 234 -8.63 5.19 -10.86
C LEU A 234 -8.93 4.59 -12.24
N PHE A 235 -10.09 3.99 -12.36
CA PHE A 235 -10.53 3.25 -13.54
C PHE A 235 -11.80 3.83 -14.14
N ASP A 236 -11.96 3.61 -15.43
CA ASP A 236 -13.21 3.80 -16.17
C ASP A 236 -13.80 2.41 -16.50
N THR A 237 -14.83 2.00 -15.74
CA THR A 237 -15.51 0.72 -15.95
C THR A 237 -16.71 0.83 -16.87
N PHE A 238 -17.18 2.07 -17.13
CA PHE A 238 -18.32 2.36 -18.01
C PHE A 238 -17.90 3.24 -19.19
N PRO A 239 -17.51 2.68 -20.32
CA PRO A 239 -16.93 3.43 -21.45
C PRO A 239 -17.84 4.52 -22.03
N ASN A 240 -19.13 4.52 -21.69
CA ASN A 240 -20.11 5.52 -22.12
C ASN A 240 -20.39 6.62 -21.08
N LYS A 241 -19.67 6.60 -19.94
CA LYS A 241 -19.84 7.58 -18.86
C LYS A 241 -18.51 8.32 -18.65
N ALA A 242 -18.56 9.64 -18.71
CA ALA A 242 -17.36 10.44 -18.55
C ALA A 242 -16.72 10.32 -17.15
N GLY A 243 -15.43 10.02 -17.12
CA GLY A 243 -14.57 10.06 -15.94
C GLY A 243 -14.50 8.75 -15.13
N PRO A 244 -13.56 8.70 -14.19
CA PRO A 244 -13.35 7.50 -13.40
C PRO A 244 -14.53 7.19 -12.48
N ASP A 245 -14.89 5.93 -12.39
CA ASP A 245 -16.00 5.43 -11.58
C ASP A 245 -15.61 4.29 -10.64
N HIS A 246 -14.39 3.78 -10.74
CA HIS A 246 -13.85 2.76 -9.86
C HIS A 246 -12.42 3.09 -9.42
N ALA A 247 -11.99 2.52 -8.29
CA ALA A 247 -10.68 2.80 -7.71
C ALA A 247 -10.11 1.60 -6.96
N GLY A 248 -8.79 1.56 -6.84
CA GLY A 248 -8.07 0.57 -6.07
C GLY A 248 -6.62 0.97 -5.80
N ILE A 249 -5.89 0.06 -5.18
CA ILE A 249 -4.49 0.23 -4.81
C ILE A 249 -3.67 -0.88 -5.46
N VAL A 250 -2.53 -0.50 -6.06
CA VAL A 250 -1.60 -1.46 -6.66
C VAL A 250 -1.03 -2.35 -5.57
N SER A 251 -1.22 -3.65 -5.73
CA SER A 251 -0.63 -4.68 -4.86
C SER A 251 0.85 -4.91 -5.19
N ASP A 252 1.54 -5.57 -4.28
CA ASP A 252 2.89 -6.12 -4.46
C ASP A 252 2.90 -7.49 -5.14
N ARG A 253 1.72 -8.06 -5.42
CA ARG A 253 1.55 -9.36 -6.08
C ARG A 253 1.23 -9.20 -7.56
N LEU A 254 1.75 -10.11 -8.37
CA LEU A 254 1.40 -10.20 -9.79
C LEU A 254 0.20 -11.14 -9.99
N GLY A 255 -0.68 -10.73 -10.90
CA GLY A 255 -1.80 -11.55 -11.35
C GLY A 255 -1.40 -12.54 -12.45
N PRO A 256 -2.34 -13.40 -12.91
CA PRO A 256 -2.13 -14.31 -14.03
C PRO A 256 -1.71 -13.63 -15.33
N SER A 257 -2.06 -12.36 -15.51
CA SER A 257 -1.63 -11.55 -16.66
C SER A 257 -0.17 -11.14 -16.65
N GLY A 258 0.53 -11.32 -15.52
CA GLY A 258 1.86 -10.76 -15.28
C GLY A 258 1.87 -9.28 -14.86
N GLN A 259 0.68 -8.65 -14.74
CA GLN A 259 0.51 -7.30 -14.22
C GLN A 259 0.28 -7.33 -12.69
N PRO A 260 0.59 -6.25 -11.96
CA PRO A 260 0.24 -6.16 -10.55
C PRO A 260 -1.28 -6.32 -10.33
N LEU A 261 -1.64 -7.04 -9.28
CA LEU A 261 -3.02 -7.10 -8.82
C LEU A 261 -3.45 -5.74 -8.26
N ILE A 262 -4.75 -5.52 -8.24
CA ILE A 262 -5.37 -4.31 -7.66
C ILE A 262 -6.21 -4.70 -6.46
N ILE A 263 -5.88 -4.15 -5.31
CA ILE A 263 -6.69 -4.25 -4.10
C ILE A 263 -7.86 -3.29 -4.22
N ASN A 264 -9.08 -3.81 -4.17
CA ASN A 264 -10.29 -3.01 -4.35
C ASN A 264 -11.52 -3.71 -3.75
N ASN A 265 -12.62 -2.97 -3.66
CA ASN A 265 -13.96 -3.51 -3.39
C ASN A 265 -14.80 -3.31 -4.65
N TRP A 266 -15.01 -4.40 -5.42
CA TRP A 266 -15.43 -4.31 -6.81
C TRP A 266 -16.89 -3.85 -7.00
N THR A 267 -17.83 -4.65 -6.58
CA THR A 267 -19.28 -4.41 -6.75
C THR A 267 -20.09 -5.40 -5.90
N ASP A 268 -21.41 -5.28 -5.94
CA ASP A 268 -22.31 -6.19 -5.23
C ASP A 268 -22.00 -7.67 -5.53
N GLY A 269 -21.98 -8.48 -4.48
CA GLY A 269 -21.66 -9.90 -4.56
C GLY A 269 -20.16 -10.21 -4.45
N TYR A 270 -19.30 -9.20 -4.46
CA TYR A 270 -17.86 -9.35 -4.20
C TYR A 270 -17.50 -8.89 -2.79
N VAL A 271 -16.38 -9.37 -2.33
CA VAL A 271 -15.73 -8.87 -1.11
C VAL A 271 -14.43 -8.19 -1.48
N GLU A 272 -14.00 -7.29 -0.63
CA GLU A 272 -12.74 -6.57 -0.79
C GLU A 272 -11.56 -7.54 -0.91
N GLY A 273 -10.72 -7.33 -1.93
CA GLY A 273 -9.63 -8.24 -2.23
C GLY A 273 -8.78 -7.82 -3.44
N GLU A 274 -7.87 -8.70 -3.83
CA GLU A 274 -6.97 -8.51 -4.97
C GLU A 274 -7.58 -9.06 -6.26
N MET A 275 -7.54 -8.26 -7.33
CA MET A 275 -8.07 -8.63 -8.65
C MET A 275 -7.11 -8.23 -9.77
N ASP A 276 -7.07 -9.03 -10.84
CA ASP A 276 -6.27 -8.77 -12.06
C ASP A 276 -7.04 -7.86 -13.02
N LEU A 277 -7.11 -6.56 -12.70
CA LEU A 277 -7.93 -5.59 -13.43
C LEU A 277 -7.19 -4.86 -14.54
N LEU A 278 -5.89 -4.65 -14.42
CA LEU A 278 -5.10 -3.83 -15.34
C LEU A 278 -5.17 -4.25 -16.82
N PRO A 279 -5.28 -5.55 -17.16
CA PRO A 279 -5.38 -5.96 -18.56
C PRO A 279 -6.69 -5.60 -19.25
N THR A 280 -7.76 -5.43 -18.46
CA THR A 280 -9.12 -5.36 -19.00
C THR A 280 -9.83 -4.04 -18.73
N ILE A 281 -9.45 -3.33 -17.66
CA ILE A 281 -10.12 -2.10 -17.25
C ILE A 281 -9.20 -0.89 -17.52
N PRO A 282 -9.65 0.11 -18.31
CA PRO A 282 -8.85 1.29 -18.59
C PRO A 282 -8.51 2.10 -17.34
N VAL A 283 -7.23 2.39 -17.16
CA VAL A 283 -6.73 3.30 -16.11
C VAL A 283 -6.85 4.74 -16.62
N THR A 284 -7.57 5.57 -15.87
CA THR A 284 -7.73 7.02 -16.18
C THR A 284 -6.66 7.85 -15.50
N ASN A 285 -6.46 7.63 -14.20
CA ASN A 285 -5.49 8.36 -13.40
C ASN A 285 -4.75 7.40 -12.47
N ARG A 286 -3.53 7.75 -12.15
CA ARG A 286 -2.73 7.05 -11.16
C ARG A 286 -2.02 8.06 -10.28
N PHE A 287 -2.09 7.88 -8.98
CA PHE A 287 -1.44 8.75 -8.02
C PHE A 287 -0.47 7.97 -7.16
N ARG A 288 0.68 8.54 -6.94
CA ARG A 288 1.70 8.01 -6.04
C ARG A 288 1.80 8.90 -4.83
N VAL A 289 1.69 8.29 -3.67
CA VAL A 289 1.92 8.96 -2.41
C VAL A 289 3.35 9.48 -2.41
N PRO A 290 3.58 10.77 -2.14
CA PRO A 290 4.89 11.34 -2.36
C PRO A 290 5.94 10.73 -1.45
N LEU A 291 7.02 10.34 -2.10
CA LEU A 291 8.32 10.28 -1.47
C LEU A 291 8.92 11.68 -1.59
N PRO A 292 9.66 12.20 -0.60
CA PRO A 292 10.31 13.47 -0.74
C PRO A 292 11.25 13.43 -1.94
N GLN A 293 11.24 14.55 -2.65
CA GLN A 293 12.23 14.79 -3.68
C GLN A 293 13.62 14.75 -3.03
N ARG A 294 14.51 14.00 -3.65
CA ARG A 294 15.94 13.96 -3.30
C ARG A 294 16.58 15.30 -3.54
#